data_d516d6be4e9becab5213b596045bbba6
#
_entry.id   d516d6be4e9becab5213b596045bbba6
#
_cell.length_a   1.000
_cell.length_b   1.000
_cell.length_c   1.000
_cell.angle_alpha   90.00
_cell.angle_beta   90.00
_cell.angle_gamma   90.00
#
_symmetry.space_group_name_H-M   'P 1'
#
loop_
_entity.id
_entity.type
_entity.pdbx_description
1 polymer ?
#
loop_
_entity_poly.entity_id
_entity_poly.type
_entity_poly.pdbx_seq_one_letter_code
_entity_poly.pdbx_strand_id
1 'polypeptide(L)'
;VSSRLEQVIILQDLDLMIREMSDQKTAAQFRKIGFAIDEGGRLHEARGEIASRIDKDLLNAYERLMRRYPRAVVPVKNGVCLACFIKQPTQLTAADLDRVTFCEQCKRILYPI
;
A
#
# COMPACT_ATOMS: atom_id res chain seq x y z
N VAL A 1 5.74 -17.04 -6.12
CA VAL A 1 6.33 -15.73 -6.44
C VAL A 1 5.23 -14.69 -6.55
N SER A 2 5.29 -13.67 -5.72
CA SER A 2 4.30 -12.61 -5.73
C SER A 2 4.56 -11.64 -6.89
N SER A 3 3.48 -11.18 -7.52
CA SER A 3 3.59 -10.15 -8.55
C SER A 3 4.05 -8.83 -7.94
N ARG A 4 4.55 -7.92 -8.77
CA ARG A 4 4.98 -6.59 -8.29
C ARG A 4 3.83 -5.83 -7.64
N LEU A 5 2.64 -5.93 -8.21
CA LEU A 5 1.46 -5.27 -7.66
C LEU A 5 1.09 -5.85 -6.30
N GLU A 6 1.11 -7.17 -6.16
CA GLU A 6 0.83 -7.82 -4.87
C GLU A 6 1.84 -7.40 -3.80
N GLN A 7 3.11 -7.29 -4.15
CA GLN A 7 4.14 -6.85 -3.22
C GLN A 7 3.87 -5.44 -2.69
N VAL A 8 3.44 -4.53 -3.56
CA VAL A 8 3.11 -3.15 -3.17
C VAL A 8 1.86 -3.11 -2.30
N ILE A 9 0.88 -3.97 -2.60
CA ILE A 9 -0.34 -4.09 -1.79
C ILE A 9 0.02 -4.55 -0.38
N ILE A 10 0.86 -5.58 -0.26
CA ILE A 10 1.32 -6.08 1.04
C ILE A 10 2.09 -4.99 1.80
N LEU A 11 2.96 -4.26 1.10
CA LEU A 11 3.71 -3.16 1.70
C LEU A 11 2.78 -2.08 2.25
N GLN A 12 1.74 -1.72 1.49
CA GLN A 12 0.75 -0.75 1.93
C GLN A 12 0.01 -1.23 3.19
N ASP A 13 -0.39 -2.49 3.22
CA ASP A 13 -1.06 -3.05 4.39
C ASP A 13 -0.17 -2.96 5.63
N LEU A 14 1.12 -3.28 5.50
CA LEU A 14 2.08 -3.15 6.59
C LEU A 14 2.27 -1.70 7.03
N ASP A 15 2.38 -0.77 6.08
CA ASP A 15 2.53 0.64 6.40
C ASP A 15 1.30 1.21 7.10
N LEU A 16 0.10 0.75 6.72
CA LEU A 16 -1.13 1.17 7.40
C LEU A 16 -1.19 0.63 8.83
N MET A 17 -0.76 -0.61 9.05
CA MET A 17 -0.66 -1.17 10.39
C MET A 17 0.35 -0.40 11.25
N ILE A 18 1.49 -0.04 10.69
CA ILE A 18 2.52 0.73 11.38
C ILE A 18 1.98 2.12 11.76
N ARG A 19 1.26 2.77 10.87
CA ARG A 19 0.63 4.07 11.15
C ARG A 19 -0.38 3.98 12.30
N GLU A 20 -1.19 2.92 12.29
CA GLU A 20 -2.16 2.67 13.35
C GLU A 20 -1.46 2.51 14.70
N MET A 21 -0.38 1.75 14.73
CA MET A 21 0.39 1.54 15.96
C MET A 21 1.14 2.79 16.42
N SER A 22 1.45 3.69 15.51
CA SER A 22 2.13 4.95 15.80
C SER A 22 1.18 6.03 16.30
N ASP A 23 -0.13 5.83 16.17
CA ASP A 23 -1.12 6.72 16.74
C ASP A 23 -0.96 6.72 18.27
N GLN A 24 -0.81 7.89 18.87
CA GLN A 24 -0.58 8.02 20.31
C GLN A 24 -1.67 7.34 21.15
N LYS A 25 -2.91 7.43 20.72
CA LYS A 25 -4.05 6.83 21.40
C LYS A 25 -3.95 5.32 21.39
N THR A 26 -3.63 4.75 20.24
CA THR A 26 -3.45 3.32 20.06
C THR A 26 -2.22 2.83 20.82
N ALA A 27 -1.11 3.55 20.75
CA ALA A 27 0.10 3.23 21.47
C ALA A 27 -0.11 3.21 22.98
N ALA A 28 -0.88 4.17 23.51
CA ALA A 28 -1.21 4.22 24.93
C ALA A 28 -2.05 3.02 25.35
N GLN A 29 -3.02 2.62 24.53
CA GLN A 29 -3.84 1.44 24.79
C GLN A 29 -3.00 0.16 24.76
N PHE A 30 -2.10 0.01 23.81
CA PHE A 30 -1.20 -1.16 23.74
C PHE A 30 -0.31 -1.26 24.96
N ARG A 31 0.19 -0.15 25.45
CA ARG A 31 1.00 -0.13 26.68
C ARG A 31 0.20 -0.57 27.90
N LYS A 32 -1.06 -0.17 27.99
CA LYS A 32 -1.93 -0.53 29.12
C LYS A 32 -2.25 -2.01 29.17
N ILE A 33 -2.35 -2.68 28.05
CA ILE A 33 -2.67 -4.10 27.98
C ILE A 33 -1.44 -4.99 27.86
N GLY A 34 -0.24 -4.40 27.99
CA GLY A 34 1.01 -5.14 28.03
C GLY A 34 1.50 -5.67 26.69
N PHE A 35 0.93 -5.21 25.60
CA PHE A 35 1.47 -5.51 24.28
C PHE A 35 2.79 -4.80 24.12
N ALA A 36 3.82 -5.58 24.00
CA ALA A 36 5.16 -5.06 23.93
C ALA A 36 5.42 -4.34 22.63
N ILE A 37 6.34 -3.44 22.69
CA ILE A 37 6.94 -2.71 21.57
C ILE A 37 7.44 -3.65 20.46
N ASP A 38 7.61 -4.93 20.75
CA ASP A 38 8.10 -5.96 19.83
C ASP A 38 7.23 -6.15 18.59
N GLU A 39 5.93 -5.95 18.69
CA GLU A 39 5.05 -6.07 17.53
C GLU A 39 5.31 -4.97 16.50
N GLY A 40 5.57 -3.75 16.94
CA GLY A 40 5.98 -2.66 16.07
C GLY A 40 7.30 -2.98 15.37
N GLY A 41 8.26 -3.58 16.09
CA GLY A 41 9.51 -4.01 15.52
C GLY A 41 9.35 -5.07 14.45
N ARG A 42 8.47 -6.05 14.67
CA ARG A 42 8.17 -7.09 13.69
C ARG A 42 7.54 -6.52 12.42
N LEU A 43 6.65 -5.55 12.56
CA LEU A 43 6.03 -4.91 11.41
C LEU A 43 7.07 -4.14 10.58
N HIS A 44 7.95 -3.40 11.24
CA HIS A 44 9.03 -2.70 10.56
C HIS A 44 9.99 -3.65 9.85
N GLU A 45 10.31 -4.78 10.46
CA GLU A 45 11.13 -5.81 9.85
C GLU A 45 10.48 -6.41 8.62
N ALA A 46 9.22 -6.80 8.73
CA ALA A 46 8.45 -7.35 7.61
C ALA A 46 8.34 -6.33 6.47
N ARG A 47 8.14 -5.07 6.81
CA ARG A 47 8.09 -3.98 5.83
C ARG A 47 9.41 -3.86 5.09
N GLY A 48 10.52 -3.91 5.81
CA GLY A 48 11.85 -3.84 5.22
C GLY A 48 12.13 -4.99 4.25
N GLU A 49 11.72 -6.20 4.61
CA GLU A 49 11.88 -7.38 3.76
C GLU A 49 11.09 -7.25 2.46
N ILE A 50 9.83 -6.86 2.55
CA ILE A 50 9.00 -6.68 1.37
C ILE A 50 9.53 -5.53 0.51
N ALA A 51 9.90 -4.41 1.11
CA ALA A 51 10.44 -3.27 0.39
C ALA A 51 11.72 -3.62 -0.37
N SER A 52 12.56 -4.49 0.18
CA SER A 52 13.80 -4.90 -0.48
C SER A 52 13.57 -5.73 -1.73
N ARG A 53 12.39 -6.35 -1.86
CA ARG A 53 12.01 -7.16 -3.02
C ARG A 53 11.34 -6.35 -4.12
N ILE A 54 10.94 -5.12 -3.82
CA ILE A 54 10.24 -4.26 -4.77
C ILE A 54 11.26 -3.49 -5.61
N ASP A 55 10.97 -3.36 -6.90
CA ASP A 55 11.76 -2.56 -7.81
C ASP A 55 11.92 -1.14 -7.26
N LYS A 56 13.14 -0.61 -7.32
CA LYS A 56 13.49 0.67 -6.69
C LYS A 56 12.64 1.84 -7.21
N ASP A 57 12.38 1.88 -8.51
CA ASP A 57 11.57 2.94 -9.10
C ASP A 57 10.13 2.87 -8.62
N LEU A 58 9.58 1.66 -8.54
CA LEU A 58 8.24 1.44 -8.04
C LEU A 58 8.15 1.78 -6.55
N LEU A 59 9.14 1.40 -5.76
CA LEU A 59 9.18 1.72 -4.34
C LEU A 59 9.23 3.22 -4.12
N ASN A 60 10.04 3.95 -4.90
CA ASN A 60 10.12 5.40 -4.79
C ASN A 60 8.80 6.07 -5.14
N ALA A 61 8.12 5.60 -6.18
CA ALA A 61 6.79 6.09 -6.56
C ALA A 61 5.78 5.84 -5.46
N TYR A 62 5.77 4.63 -4.91
CA TYR A 62 4.91 4.26 -3.80
C TYR A 62 5.13 5.17 -2.58
N GLU A 63 6.37 5.38 -2.19
CA GLU A 63 6.68 6.21 -1.01
C GLU A 63 6.26 7.66 -1.19
N ARG A 64 6.40 8.21 -2.40
CA ARG A 64 5.93 9.57 -2.70
C ARG A 64 4.41 9.66 -2.57
N LEU A 65 3.69 8.65 -3.05
CA LEU A 65 2.24 8.61 -2.96
C LEU A 65 1.77 8.47 -1.51
N MET A 66 2.47 7.66 -0.71
CA MET A 66 2.11 7.49 0.70
C MET A 66 2.33 8.75 1.53
N ARG A 67 3.22 9.64 1.10
CA ARG A 67 3.38 10.95 1.75
C ARG A 67 2.24 11.91 1.42
N ARG A 68 1.62 11.72 0.26
CA ARG A 68 0.58 12.62 -0.25
C ARG A 68 -0.84 12.12 0.07
N TYR A 69 -1.04 10.82 0.07
CA TYR A 69 -2.34 10.19 0.24
C TYR A 69 -2.32 9.19 1.39
N PRO A 70 -3.49 8.90 2.00
CA PRO A 70 -3.57 7.82 3.00
C PRO A 70 -3.25 6.46 2.41
N ARG A 71 -3.54 6.24 1.11
CA ARG A 71 -3.26 5.00 0.40
C ARG A 71 -2.63 5.31 -0.95
N ALA A 72 -1.55 4.62 -1.25
CA ALA A 72 -0.86 4.74 -2.53
C ALA A 72 -1.44 3.80 -3.58
N VAL A 73 -1.94 2.63 -3.14
CA VAL A 73 -2.51 1.60 -4.02
C VAL A 73 -4.00 1.56 -3.79
N VAL A 74 -4.78 1.73 -4.86
CA VAL A 74 -6.23 1.82 -4.77
C VAL A 74 -6.89 0.90 -5.80
N PRO A 75 -8.11 0.41 -5.52
CA PRO A 75 -8.77 -0.50 -6.44
C PRO A 75 -9.33 0.22 -7.68
N VAL A 76 -9.34 -0.50 -8.79
CA VAL A 76 -10.04 -0.10 -10.00
C VAL A 76 -11.06 -1.18 -10.34
N LYS A 77 -12.30 -0.78 -10.62
CA LYS A 77 -13.37 -1.70 -10.95
C LYS A 77 -14.11 -1.16 -12.16
N ASN A 78 -14.29 -2.04 -13.18
CA ASN A 78 -14.96 -1.67 -14.43
C ASN A 78 -14.33 -0.45 -15.10
N GLY A 79 -13.00 -0.32 -14.97
CA GLY A 79 -12.26 0.79 -15.55
C GLY A 79 -12.35 2.10 -14.79
N VAL A 80 -12.94 2.10 -13.60
CA VAL A 80 -13.08 3.31 -12.78
C VAL A 80 -12.20 3.21 -11.54
N CYS A 81 -11.36 4.22 -11.33
CA CYS A 81 -10.57 4.34 -10.10
C CYS A 81 -11.51 4.61 -8.93
N LEU A 82 -11.51 3.73 -7.93
CA LEU A 82 -12.42 3.88 -6.78
C LEU A 82 -11.95 4.91 -5.75
N ALA A 83 -10.81 5.55 -5.97
CA ALA A 83 -10.33 6.62 -5.11
C ALA A 83 -10.76 8.00 -5.60
N CYS A 84 -10.60 8.29 -6.89
CA CYS A 84 -10.99 9.57 -7.47
C CYS A 84 -12.20 9.48 -8.40
N PHE A 85 -12.67 8.28 -8.69
CA PHE A 85 -13.87 8.00 -9.50
C PHE A 85 -13.76 8.46 -10.95
N ILE A 86 -12.56 8.52 -11.48
CA ILE A 86 -12.32 8.86 -12.88
C ILE A 86 -12.16 7.57 -13.69
N LYS A 87 -12.80 7.53 -14.85
CA LYS A 87 -12.71 6.41 -15.77
C LYS A 87 -11.33 6.37 -16.41
N GLN A 88 -10.73 5.20 -16.43
CA GLN A 88 -9.41 5.00 -17.01
C GLN A 88 -9.52 4.67 -18.51
N PRO A 89 -8.54 5.09 -19.33
CA PRO A 89 -8.58 4.82 -20.76
C PRO A 89 -8.38 3.34 -21.08
N THR A 90 -7.71 2.58 -20.21
CA THR A 90 -7.48 1.16 -20.37
C THR A 90 -8.14 0.39 -19.26
N GLN A 91 -8.95 -0.61 -19.60
CA GLN A 91 -9.59 -1.46 -18.60
C GLN A 91 -8.60 -2.49 -18.09
N LEU A 92 -8.40 -2.52 -16.77
CA LEU A 92 -7.55 -3.50 -16.13
C LEU A 92 -8.38 -4.69 -15.65
N THR A 93 -7.81 -5.89 -15.78
CA THR A 93 -8.43 -7.13 -15.33
C THR A 93 -7.52 -7.83 -14.32
N ALA A 94 -8.01 -8.90 -13.71
CA ALA A 94 -7.22 -9.71 -12.79
C ALA A 94 -5.94 -10.29 -13.44
N ALA A 95 -5.92 -10.43 -14.77
CA ALA A 95 -4.76 -10.90 -15.51
C ALA A 95 -3.62 -9.87 -15.54
N ASP A 96 -3.91 -8.62 -15.21
CA ASP A 96 -2.93 -7.52 -15.28
C ASP A 96 -2.20 -7.27 -13.95
N LEU A 97 -2.20 -8.23 -13.03
CA LEU A 97 -1.57 -8.09 -11.71
C LEU A 97 -0.06 -7.84 -11.74
N ASP A 98 0.63 -8.30 -12.78
CA ASP A 98 2.07 -8.02 -12.95
C ASP A 98 2.34 -6.64 -13.54
N ARG A 99 1.31 -5.99 -14.03
CA ARG A 99 1.42 -4.71 -14.71
C ARG A 99 1.08 -3.59 -13.75
N VAL A 100 2.06 -2.75 -13.47
CA VAL A 100 1.83 -1.59 -12.62
C VAL A 100 1.28 -0.46 -13.47
N THR A 101 0.07 -0.02 -13.13
CA THR A 101 -0.62 1.06 -13.85
C THR A 101 -0.99 2.15 -12.85
N PHE A 102 -0.82 3.40 -13.28
CA PHE A 102 -1.14 4.56 -12.45
C PHE A 102 -2.43 5.20 -12.96
N CYS A 103 -3.24 5.70 -12.02
CA CYS A 103 -4.42 6.48 -12.38
C CYS A 103 -4.00 7.76 -13.10
N GLU A 104 -4.67 8.10 -14.18
CA GLU A 104 -4.32 9.29 -14.96
C GLU A 104 -4.62 10.59 -14.22
N GLN A 105 -5.54 10.57 -13.28
CA GLN A 105 -5.94 11.77 -12.54
C GLN A 105 -5.20 11.91 -11.22
N CYS A 106 -5.30 10.91 -10.34
CA CYS A 106 -4.71 11.01 -8.99
C CYS A 106 -3.30 10.43 -8.90
N LYS A 107 -2.84 9.73 -9.93
CA LYS A 107 -1.51 9.11 -10.02
C LYS A 107 -1.26 7.99 -9.03
N ARG A 108 -2.28 7.53 -8.32
CA ARG A 108 -2.14 6.37 -7.43
C ARG A 108 -2.00 5.08 -8.24
N ILE A 109 -1.39 4.07 -7.62
CA ILE A 109 -1.22 2.77 -8.23
C ILE A 109 -2.56 2.04 -8.24
N LEU A 110 -2.93 1.47 -9.39
CA LEU A 110 -4.22 0.79 -9.54
C LEU A 110 -4.05 -0.72 -9.44
N TYR A 111 -4.98 -1.39 -8.74
CA TYR A 111 -5.10 -2.84 -8.80
C TYR A 111 -6.52 -3.23 -9.20
N PRO A 112 -6.69 -4.17 -10.14
CA PRO A 112 -8.03 -4.57 -10.59
C PRO A 112 -8.73 -5.45 -9.57
N ILE A 113 -10.02 -5.23 -9.40
CA ILE A 113 -10.86 -6.07 -8.55
C ILE A 113 -12.06 -6.60 -9.31
#